data_3ee6c5d239d30f0b35e77bc8d9536664
#
_entry.id   3ee6c5d239d30f0b35e77bc8d9536664
#
_cell.length_a   1.000
_cell.length_b   1.000
_cell.length_c   1.000
_cell.angle_alpha   90.00
_cell.angle_beta   90.00
_cell.angle_gamma   90.00
#
_symmetry.space_group_name_H-M   'P 1'
#
loop_
_entity.id
_entity.type
_entity.pdbx_description
1 polymer ?
#
loop_
_entity_poly.entity_id
_entity_poly.type
_entity_poly.pdbx_seq_one_letter_code
_entity_poly.pdbx_strand_id
1 'polypeptide(L)'
;MVHTRHIYNVCELNKCLRENKLIPYNNIYKMKHLYLNILDTFDENILKHVNKAHLFIDSVIQKKKNILIHCMAGISRCSSIILSYVSKKNKKGIEYNFNLLKSKYPFAHPNENFYRQLLLYEKMNYTLDGCTDYHNIYKKIKMNRENLEELKILNLKNDKQPIYNFRCKHCNYVLFNDNEIIKHDFKISKIKKNYGNSCTSIFIEKKEWILTENKMKGVLNCPNVNCNIKLGKWSWTGICCSCGYLQIPAFMINSSNVDRMNISKTGNKFTFIAPHFL
;
A
#
# COMPACT_ATOMS: atom_id res chain seq x y z
N MET A 1 -10.31 -15.76 -10.30
CA MET A 1 -9.14 -15.97 -11.18
C MET A 1 -7.89 -15.56 -10.41
N VAL A 2 -7.06 -16.50 -10.03
CA VAL A 2 -5.85 -16.27 -9.24
C VAL A 2 -4.79 -15.72 -10.18
N HIS A 3 -4.41 -14.45 -10.01
CA HIS A 3 -3.35 -13.86 -10.82
C HIS A 3 -1.98 -14.25 -10.26
N THR A 4 -1.30 -15.05 -10.99
CA THR A 4 0.04 -15.57 -10.77
C THR A 4 1.09 -14.45 -10.90
N ARG A 5 2.15 -14.49 -10.08
CA ARG A 5 3.18 -13.45 -10.03
C ARG A 5 4.55 -14.08 -9.98
N HIS A 6 5.37 -13.61 -10.89
CA HIS A 6 6.65 -14.21 -11.17
C HIS A 6 7.78 -13.28 -10.78
N ILE A 7 8.88 -13.87 -10.29
CA ILE A 7 10.17 -13.20 -10.16
C ILE A 7 11.04 -13.79 -11.27
N TYR A 8 11.46 -12.98 -12.23
CA TYR A 8 12.20 -13.43 -13.39
C TYR A 8 13.68 -13.08 -13.30
N ASN A 9 14.51 -13.89 -13.94
CA ASN A 9 15.90 -13.56 -14.22
C ASN A 9 15.98 -12.82 -15.57
N VAL A 10 16.44 -11.56 -15.56
CA VAL A 10 16.22 -10.57 -16.64
C VAL A 10 17.36 -10.47 -17.65
N CYS A 11 18.40 -11.33 -17.61
CA CYS A 11 19.52 -11.16 -18.55
C CYS A 11 19.09 -11.13 -20.01
N GLU A 12 18.09 -11.90 -20.40
CA GLU A 12 17.58 -11.94 -21.77
C GLU A 12 16.55 -10.84 -22.07
N LEU A 13 15.76 -10.45 -21.06
CA LEU A 13 14.78 -9.37 -21.19
C LEU A 13 15.42 -8.03 -21.55
N ASN A 14 16.54 -7.71 -20.89
CA ASN A 14 17.28 -6.47 -21.15
C ASN A 14 17.86 -6.40 -22.57
N LYS A 15 18.24 -7.54 -23.17
CA LYS A 15 18.70 -7.59 -24.55
C LYS A 15 17.56 -7.29 -25.52
N CYS A 16 16.40 -7.94 -25.33
CA CYS A 16 15.22 -7.73 -26.17
C CYS A 16 14.66 -6.30 -26.05
N LEU A 17 14.63 -5.73 -24.85
CA LEU A 17 14.17 -4.34 -24.63
C LEU A 17 15.09 -3.29 -25.26
N ARG A 18 16.42 -3.51 -25.26
CA ARG A 18 17.37 -2.62 -25.95
C ARG A 18 17.28 -2.70 -27.47
N GLU A 19 16.88 -3.85 -27.99
CA GLU A 19 16.78 -4.11 -29.42
C GLU A 19 15.35 -3.87 -29.96
N ASN A 20 14.41 -3.39 -29.11
CA ASN A 20 12.99 -3.22 -29.47
C ASN A 20 12.34 -4.49 -30.08
N LYS A 21 12.86 -5.66 -29.74
CA LYS A 21 12.33 -6.94 -30.22
C LYS A 21 11.33 -7.51 -29.23
N LEU A 22 10.22 -8.02 -29.74
CA LEU A 22 9.29 -8.86 -28.97
C LEU A 22 10.07 -10.06 -28.43
N ILE A 23 9.92 -10.34 -27.12
CA ILE A 23 10.54 -11.52 -26.49
C ILE A 23 9.88 -12.76 -27.10
N PRO A 24 10.61 -13.62 -27.82
CA PRO A 24 10.03 -14.84 -28.32
C PRO A 24 9.51 -15.69 -27.16
N TYR A 25 8.27 -16.19 -27.27
CA TYR A 25 7.60 -16.99 -26.24
C TYR A 25 8.49 -18.15 -25.76
N ASN A 26 9.28 -18.76 -26.65
CA ASN A 26 10.20 -19.85 -26.36
C ASN A 26 11.38 -19.47 -25.44
N ASN A 27 11.75 -18.20 -25.31
CA ASN A 27 12.85 -17.76 -24.44
C ASN A 27 12.40 -17.53 -23.00
N ILE A 28 11.11 -17.35 -22.76
CA ILE A 28 10.53 -17.20 -21.42
C ILE A 28 10.70 -18.51 -20.62
N TYR A 29 10.63 -19.66 -21.26
CA TYR A 29 10.81 -20.97 -20.61
C TYR A 29 12.24 -21.26 -20.14
N LYS A 30 13.25 -20.56 -20.66
CA LYS A 30 14.67 -20.70 -20.24
C LYS A 30 14.99 -19.88 -18.99
N MET A 31 14.13 -18.95 -18.59
CA MET A 31 14.32 -18.12 -17.39
C MET A 31 13.95 -18.90 -16.13
N LYS A 32 14.81 -18.83 -15.12
CA LYS A 32 14.42 -19.29 -13.78
C LYS A 32 13.38 -18.36 -13.21
N HIS A 33 12.26 -18.89 -12.76
CA HIS A 33 11.18 -18.12 -12.14
C HIS A 33 10.80 -18.69 -10.79
N LEU A 34 10.39 -17.81 -9.89
CA LEU A 34 9.77 -18.16 -8.63
C LEU A 34 8.38 -17.53 -8.60
N TYR A 35 7.40 -18.38 -8.42
CA TYR A 35 6.02 -17.98 -8.24
C TYR A 35 5.67 -17.92 -6.74
N LEU A 36 5.11 -16.79 -6.31
CA LEU A 36 4.60 -16.58 -4.96
C LEU A 36 3.11 -16.26 -5.04
N ASN A 37 2.29 -17.16 -4.48
CA ASN A 37 0.85 -16.94 -4.41
C ASN A 37 0.54 -15.96 -3.27
N ILE A 38 0.47 -14.67 -3.60
CA ILE A 38 0.21 -13.58 -2.68
C ILE A 38 -1.01 -12.81 -3.17
N LEU A 39 -2.01 -12.66 -2.33
CA LEU A 39 -3.15 -11.77 -2.56
C LEU A 39 -2.80 -10.36 -2.06
N ASP A 40 -3.33 -9.32 -2.73
CA ASP A 40 -3.12 -7.94 -2.29
C ASP A 40 -4.29 -7.49 -1.42
N THR A 41 -4.47 -8.19 -0.30
CA THR A 41 -5.58 -8.03 0.63
C THR A 41 -5.07 -7.69 2.03
N PHE A 42 -5.96 -7.19 2.89
CA PHE A 42 -5.61 -6.81 4.26
C PHE A 42 -5.42 -8.00 5.20
N ASP A 43 -5.84 -9.20 4.81
CA ASP A 43 -5.71 -10.44 5.56
C ASP A 43 -4.54 -11.33 5.07
N GLU A 44 -3.84 -10.93 4.00
CA GLU A 44 -2.73 -11.71 3.47
C GLU A 44 -1.46 -11.53 4.33
N ASN A 45 -0.80 -12.65 4.65
CA ASN A 45 0.47 -12.66 5.35
C ASN A 45 1.64 -12.70 4.35
N ILE A 46 2.26 -11.53 4.08
CA ILE A 46 3.39 -11.45 3.15
C ILE A 46 4.66 -12.07 3.73
N LEU A 47 4.83 -12.07 5.05
CA LEU A 47 6.05 -12.56 5.70
C LEU A 47 6.25 -14.07 5.51
N LYS A 48 5.19 -14.85 5.32
CA LYS A 48 5.30 -16.28 5.02
C LYS A 48 6.09 -16.58 3.73
N HIS A 49 6.20 -15.59 2.84
CA HIS A 49 6.87 -15.72 1.55
C HIS A 49 8.31 -15.18 1.53
N VAL A 50 8.67 -14.40 2.55
CA VAL A 50 9.94 -13.65 2.60
C VAL A 50 11.15 -14.54 2.49
N ASN A 51 11.24 -15.63 3.28
CA ASN A 51 12.41 -16.52 3.25
C ASN A 51 12.60 -17.17 1.88
N LYS A 52 11.52 -17.65 1.27
CA LYS A 52 11.56 -18.26 -0.07
C LYS A 52 11.98 -17.24 -1.14
N ALA A 53 11.45 -16.03 -1.06
CA ALA A 53 11.81 -14.94 -1.96
C ALA A 53 13.29 -14.56 -1.81
N HIS A 54 13.77 -14.39 -0.59
CA HIS A 54 15.17 -14.01 -0.31
C HIS A 54 16.16 -15.04 -0.81
N LEU A 55 15.93 -16.33 -0.58
CA LEU A 55 16.78 -17.41 -1.10
C LEU A 55 16.86 -17.37 -2.63
N PHE A 56 15.74 -17.14 -3.30
CA PHE A 56 15.74 -17.01 -4.76
C PHE A 56 16.52 -15.78 -5.22
N ILE A 57 16.29 -14.62 -4.63
CA ILE A 57 16.99 -13.38 -4.95
C ILE A 57 18.50 -13.54 -4.73
N ASP A 58 18.93 -14.10 -3.59
CA ASP A 58 20.33 -14.37 -3.29
C ASP A 58 20.95 -15.29 -4.34
N SER A 59 20.26 -16.34 -4.75
CA SER A 59 20.75 -17.30 -5.75
C SER A 59 21.01 -16.66 -7.12
N VAL A 60 20.29 -15.59 -7.44
CA VAL A 60 20.44 -14.83 -8.69
C VAL A 60 21.57 -13.82 -8.57
N ILE A 61 21.62 -13.06 -7.46
CA ILE A 61 22.63 -12.02 -7.23
C ILE A 61 24.02 -12.63 -7.10
N GLN A 62 24.18 -13.75 -6.40
CA GLN A 62 25.46 -14.47 -6.29
C GLN A 62 26.04 -14.86 -7.67
N LYS A 63 25.16 -15.11 -8.65
CA LYS A 63 25.56 -15.40 -10.05
C LYS A 63 25.77 -14.14 -10.88
N LYS A 64 25.76 -12.95 -10.26
CA LYS A 64 25.87 -11.64 -10.93
C LYS A 64 24.86 -11.47 -12.08
N LYS A 65 23.65 -12.02 -11.90
CA LYS A 65 22.56 -11.94 -12.88
C LYS A 65 21.53 -10.92 -12.44
N ASN A 66 20.77 -10.40 -13.42
CA ASN A 66 19.67 -9.50 -13.15
C ASN A 66 18.41 -10.27 -12.71
N ILE A 67 17.58 -9.63 -11.91
CA ILE A 67 16.31 -10.16 -11.46
C ILE A 67 15.19 -9.14 -11.71
N LEU A 68 14.06 -9.62 -12.21
CA LEU A 68 12.82 -8.86 -12.28
C LEU A 68 11.88 -9.32 -11.17
N ILE A 69 11.47 -8.38 -10.33
CA ILE A 69 10.45 -8.62 -9.30
C ILE A 69 9.23 -7.81 -9.68
N HIS A 70 8.12 -8.46 -9.96
CA HIS A 70 6.89 -7.78 -10.34
C HIS A 70 5.65 -8.41 -9.69
N CYS A 71 4.57 -7.67 -9.68
CA CYS A 71 3.24 -8.15 -9.39
C CYS A 71 2.28 -7.65 -10.47
N MET A 72 0.98 -7.78 -10.28
CA MET A 72 0.02 -7.38 -11.32
C MET A 72 0.14 -5.89 -11.68
N ALA A 73 0.09 -5.01 -10.65
CA ALA A 73 0.17 -3.55 -10.84
C ALA A 73 1.58 -2.96 -10.67
N GLY A 74 2.56 -3.75 -10.21
CA GLY A 74 3.90 -3.26 -9.91
C GLY A 74 4.00 -2.39 -8.64
N ILE A 75 2.96 -2.30 -7.83
CA ILE A 75 2.82 -1.28 -6.78
C ILE A 75 3.08 -1.83 -5.38
N SER A 76 2.30 -2.83 -4.93
CA SER A 76 2.24 -3.24 -3.52
C SER A 76 3.10 -4.48 -3.22
N ARG A 77 2.76 -5.64 -3.75
CA ARG A 77 3.35 -6.95 -3.42
C ARG A 77 4.82 -7.06 -3.79
N CYS A 78 5.20 -6.64 -4.99
CA CYS A 78 6.59 -6.64 -5.43
C CYS A 78 7.43 -5.65 -4.59
N SER A 79 6.89 -4.46 -4.31
CA SER A 79 7.55 -3.46 -3.45
C SER A 79 7.76 -4.00 -2.05
N SER A 80 6.79 -4.74 -1.50
CA SER A 80 6.91 -5.35 -0.17
C SER A 80 8.03 -6.41 -0.12
N ILE A 81 8.13 -7.26 -1.13
CA ILE A 81 9.21 -8.25 -1.22
C ILE A 81 10.58 -7.56 -1.37
N ILE A 82 10.68 -6.54 -2.22
CA ILE A 82 11.92 -5.77 -2.40
C ILE A 82 12.33 -5.12 -1.07
N LEU A 83 11.41 -4.45 -0.39
CA LEU A 83 11.68 -3.80 0.89
C LEU A 83 12.14 -4.80 1.96
N SER A 84 11.47 -5.94 2.07
CA SER A 84 11.87 -6.98 3.02
C SER A 84 13.32 -7.44 2.78
N TYR A 85 13.69 -7.62 1.50
CA TYR A 85 15.03 -8.07 1.11
C TYR A 85 16.10 -7.01 1.38
N VAL A 86 15.89 -5.80 0.85
CA VAL A 86 16.89 -4.70 0.95
C VAL A 86 17.10 -4.31 2.40
N SER A 87 16.04 -4.21 3.20
CA SER A 87 16.15 -3.86 4.62
C SER A 87 16.86 -4.92 5.45
N LYS A 88 16.63 -6.21 5.15
CA LYS A 88 17.40 -7.30 5.77
C LYS A 88 18.88 -7.23 5.43
N LYS A 89 19.22 -6.85 4.19
CA LYS A 89 20.63 -6.81 3.73
C LYS A 89 21.40 -5.61 4.29
N ASN A 90 20.81 -4.43 4.28
CA ASN A 90 21.52 -3.20 4.68
C ASN A 90 21.26 -2.77 6.14
N LYS A 91 20.26 -3.33 6.80
CA LYS A 91 19.89 -3.03 8.21
C LYS A 91 19.52 -1.55 8.47
N LYS A 92 19.13 -0.80 7.42
CA LYS A 92 18.83 0.65 7.54
C LYS A 92 17.36 0.96 7.86
N GLY A 93 16.56 -0.05 8.16
CA GLY A 93 15.15 0.14 8.48
C GLY A 93 14.23 0.18 7.24
N ILE A 94 12.96 -0.13 7.49
CA ILE A 94 11.94 -0.21 6.42
C ILE A 94 11.63 1.17 5.86
N GLU A 95 11.46 2.17 6.71
CA GLU A 95 11.11 3.52 6.28
C GLU A 95 12.21 4.16 5.40
N TYR A 96 13.48 4.04 5.81
CA TYR A 96 14.60 4.52 5.01
C TYR A 96 14.62 3.86 3.63
N ASN A 97 14.50 2.53 3.57
CA ASN A 97 14.54 1.79 2.32
C ASN A 97 13.30 2.05 1.46
N PHE A 98 12.16 2.33 2.08
CA PHE A 98 10.95 2.72 1.35
C PHE A 98 11.11 4.07 0.65
N ASN A 99 11.69 5.06 1.32
CA ASN A 99 12.00 6.36 0.72
C ASN A 99 13.02 6.22 -0.41
N LEU A 100 14.05 5.38 -0.22
CA LEU A 100 15.03 5.07 -1.27
C LEU A 100 14.36 4.35 -2.46
N LEU A 101 13.49 3.38 -2.22
CA LEU A 101 12.75 2.69 -3.29
C LEU A 101 11.86 3.69 -4.04
N LYS A 102 11.13 4.55 -3.35
CA LYS A 102 10.28 5.60 -3.96
C LYS A 102 11.09 6.58 -4.83
N SER A 103 12.31 6.93 -4.43
CA SER A 103 13.15 7.81 -5.24
C SER A 103 13.55 7.19 -6.58
N LYS A 104 13.63 5.86 -6.68
CA LYS A 104 13.95 5.11 -7.89
C LYS A 104 12.71 4.63 -8.65
N TYR A 105 11.67 4.31 -7.92
CA TYR A 105 10.39 3.83 -8.44
C TYR A 105 9.23 4.49 -7.67
N PRO A 106 8.77 5.66 -8.13
CA PRO A 106 7.77 6.48 -7.42
C PRO A 106 6.44 5.77 -7.15
N PHE A 107 6.12 4.75 -7.95
CA PHE A 107 4.88 3.96 -7.83
C PHE A 107 4.91 2.92 -6.72
N ALA A 108 6.07 2.66 -6.11
CA ALA A 108 6.19 1.72 -5.02
C ALA A 108 5.29 2.13 -3.84
N HIS A 109 4.34 1.27 -3.48
CA HIS A 109 3.41 1.53 -2.38
C HIS A 109 2.87 0.20 -1.84
N PRO A 110 3.55 -0.44 -0.88
CA PRO A 110 2.99 -1.56 -0.14
C PRO A 110 1.61 -1.20 0.41
N ASN A 111 0.65 -2.13 0.39
CA ASN A 111 -0.59 -1.89 1.12
C ASN A 111 -0.30 -1.77 2.63
N GLU A 112 -1.20 -1.14 3.37
CA GLU A 112 -1.00 -0.82 4.78
C GLU A 112 -0.71 -2.07 5.62
N ASN A 113 -1.41 -3.18 5.37
CA ASN A 113 -1.16 -4.44 6.07
C ASN A 113 0.26 -4.96 5.80
N PHE A 114 0.72 -4.95 4.54
CA PHE A 114 2.08 -5.38 4.21
C PHE A 114 3.12 -4.46 4.83
N TYR A 115 2.88 -3.15 4.82
CA TYR A 115 3.80 -2.20 5.42
C TYR A 115 3.94 -2.42 6.93
N ARG A 116 2.83 -2.66 7.65
CA ARG A 116 2.85 -3.01 9.08
C ARG A 116 3.57 -4.33 9.35
N GLN A 117 3.37 -5.34 8.51
CA GLN A 117 4.10 -6.61 8.61
C GLN A 117 5.61 -6.41 8.37
N LEU A 118 6.01 -5.51 7.46
CA LEU A 118 7.42 -5.18 7.24
C LEU A 118 8.04 -4.47 8.46
N LEU A 119 7.31 -3.55 9.10
CA LEU A 119 7.75 -2.92 10.35
C LEU A 119 7.89 -3.95 11.48
N LEU A 120 6.96 -4.90 11.59
CA LEU A 120 7.09 -6.02 12.52
C LEU A 120 8.33 -6.86 12.20
N TYR A 121 8.61 -7.13 10.92
CA TYR A 121 9.79 -7.85 10.47
C TYR A 121 11.09 -7.14 10.84
N GLU A 122 11.11 -5.82 10.77
CA GLU A 122 12.23 -5.01 11.27
C GLU A 122 12.41 -5.17 12.78
N LYS A 123 11.33 -5.10 13.58
CA LYS A 123 11.36 -5.33 15.03
C LYS A 123 11.82 -6.74 15.41
N MET A 124 11.57 -7.73 14.56
CA MET A 124 12.11 -9.09 14.67
C MET A 124 13.56 -9.21 14.16
N ASN A 125 14.24 -8.09 13.93
CA ASN A 125 15.60 -8.06 13.37
C ASN A 125 15.73 -8.86 12.07
N TYR A 126 14.70 -8.81 11.23
CA TYR A 126 14.64 -9.46 9.92
C TYR A 126 14.80 -11.00 9.97
N THR A 127 14.36 -11.62 11.06
CA THR A 127 14.24 -13.07 11.22
C THR A 127 12.78 -13.42 11.47
N LEU A 128 12.34 -14.60 11.04
CA LEU A 128 10.98 -15.07 11.31
C LEU A 128 10.95 -16.07 12.47
N ASP A 129 12.13 -16.58 12.84
CA ASP A 129 12.33 -17.52 13.92
C ASP A 129 13.04 -16.80 15.07
N GLY A 130 12.46 -16.87 16.25
CA GLY A 130 12.98 -16.24 17.45
C GLY A 130 12.03 -16.35 18.64
N CYS A 131 12.42 -15.71 19.75
CA CYS A 131 11.69 -15.78 21.03
C CYS A 131 11.32 -14.41 21.60
N THR A 132 11.46 -13.31 20.83
CA THR A 132 11.04 -11.98 21.29
C THR A 132 9.51 -11.84 21.25
N ASP A 133 8.95 -10.84 21.95
CA ASP A 133 7.52 -10.56 21.93
C ASP A 133 7.02 -10.35 20.50
N TYR A 134 7.80 -9.70 19.64
CA TYR A 134 7.46 -9.50 18.23
C TYR A 134 7.38 -10.83 17.45
N HIS A 135 8.24 -11.80 17.75
CA HIS A 135 8.14 -13.15 17.18
C HIS A 135 6.89 -13.88 17.67
N ASN A 136 6.52 -13.71 18.95
CA ASN A 136 5.28 -14.28 19.49
C ASN A 136 4.04 -13.69 18.81
N ILE A 137 4.02 -12.39 18.55
CA ILE A 137 2.97 -11.75 17.77
C ILE A 137 2.92 -12.32 16.37
N TYR A 138 4.06 -12.43 15.68
CA TYR A 138 4.11 -13.04 14.35
C TYR A 138 3.62 -14.50 14.34
N LYS A 139 3.95 -15.29 15.36
CA LYS A 139 3.45 -16.69 15.51
C LYS A 139 1.93 -16.72 15.64
N LYS A 140 1.32 -15.81 16.40
CA LYS A 140 -0.14 -15.68 16.53
C LYS A 140 -0.78 -15.33 15.18
N ILE A 141 -0.23 -14.35 14.46
CA ILE A 141 -0.69 -13.96 13.12
C ILE A 141 -0.60 -15.14 12.13
N LYS A 142 0.45 -15.96 12.24
CA LYS A 142 0.64 -17.14 11.39
C LYS A 142 -0.41 -18.21 11.66
N MET A 143 -0.85 -18.35 12.93
CA MET A 143 -1.82 -19.37 13.34
C MET A 143 -3.27 -18.97 13.08
N ASN A 144 -3.62 -17.70 13.24
CA ASN A 144 -4.98 -17.17 13.10
C ASN A 144 -5.03 -15.99 12.14
N ARG A 145 -5.84 -16.12 11.08
CA ARG A 145 -6.09 -15.01 10.13
C ARG A 145 -6.75 -13.79 10.79
N GLU A 146 -7.43 -13.99 11.91
CA GLU A 146 -8.19 -12.96 12.63
C GLU A 146 -7.31 -11.99 13.43
N ASN A 147 -6.06 -12.35 13.75
CA ASN A 147 -5.19 -11.57 14.62
C ASN A 147 -4.31 -10.52 13.89
N LEU A 148 -4.59 -10.21 12.64
CA LEU A 148 -3.94 -9.07 11.95
C LEU A 148 -4.33 -7.70 12.56
N GLU A 149 -5.44 -7.66 13.31
CA GLU A 149 -5.82 -6.49 14.11
C GLU A 149 -4.80 -6.16 15.22
N GLU A 150 -4.10 -7.16 15.78
CA GLU A 150 -3.03 -6.91 16.75
C GLU A 150 -1.89 -6.07 16.17
N LEU A 151 -1.66 -6.10 14.84
CA LEU A 151 -0.70 -5.21 14.18
C LEU A 151 -1.13 -3.74 14.23
N LYS A 152 -2.42 -3.46 14.31
CA LYS A 152 -2.95 -2.09 14.48
C LYS A 152 -2.63 -1.55 15.88
N ILE A 153 -2.60 -2.44 16.89
CA ILE A 153 -2.39 -2.10 18.32
C ILE A 153 -0.90 -1.81 18.59
N LEU A 154 0.02 -2.36 17.80
CA LEU A 154 1.47 -2.26 18.06
C LEU A 154 2.05 -0.86 17.88
N ASN A 155 1.28 0.15 17.49
CA ASN A 155 1.78 1.53 17.25
C ASN A 155 3.19 1.53 16.60
N LEU A 156 3.36 0.70 15.58
CA LEU A 156 4.64 0.53 14.88
C LEU A 156 5.03 1.80 14.07
N LYS A 157 4.06 2.66 13.82
CA LYS A 157 4.29 4.05 13.37
C LYS A 157 4.34 4.95 14.60
N ASN A 158 5.21 5.96 14.61
CA ASN A 158 5.12 7.10 15.52
C ASN A 158 3.89 7.95 15.14
N ASP A 159 2.71 7.42 15.35
CA ASP A 159 1.46 8.11 15.02
C ASP A 159 1.28 9.26 16.02
N LYS A 160 1.55 10.49 15.55
CA LYS A 160 1.04 11.68 16.24
C LYS A 160 -0.48 11.51 16.33
N GLN A 161 -1.04 11.76 17.53
CA GLN A 161 -2.49 11.73 17.67
C GLN A 161 -3.14 12.61 16.60
N PRO A 162 -4.18 12.12 15.92
CA PRO A 162 -4.84 12.93 14.90
C PRO A 162 -5.49 14.15 15.55
N ILE A 163 -5.38 15.30 14.88
CA ILE A 163 -5.95 16.56 15.36
C ILE A 163 -7.33 16.77 14.75
N TYR A 164 -7.56 16.23 13.56
CA TYR A 164 -8.80 16.46 12.83
C TYR A 164 -9.41 15.17 12.29
N ASN A 165 -10.75 15.08 12.40
CA ASN A 165 -11.55 14.11 11.68
C ASN A 165 -12.20 14.77 10.47
N PHE A 166 -12.30 14.02 9.37
CA PHE A 166 -13.04 14.43 8.17
C PHE A 166 -14.33 13.62 8.11
N ARG A 167 -15.45 14.32 7.99
CA ARG A 167 -16.80 13.75 8.02
C ARG A 167 -17.51 13.97 6.70
N CYS A 168 -18.41 13.07 6.36
CA CYS A 168 -19.34 13.27 5.26
C CYS A 168 -20.18 14.52 5.52
N LYS A 169 -20.17 15.48 4.60
CA LYS A 169 -20.92 16.73 4.73
C LYS A 169 -22.45 16.53 4.81
N HIS A 170 -22.94 15.43 4.25
CA HIS A 170 -24.37 15.13 4.20
C HIS A 170 -24.89 14.45 5.49
N CYS A 171 -24.16 13.46 6.04
CA CYS A 171 -24.64 12.65 7.18
C CYS A 171 -23.73 12.69 8.41
N ASN A 172 -22.65 13.47 8.41
CA ASN A 172 -21.68 13.60 9.49
C ASN A 172 -20.94 12.30 9.86
N TYR A 173 -21.05 11.24 9.05
CA TYR A 173 -20.29 10.01 9.28
C TYR A 173 -18.79 10.29 9.18
N VAL A 174 -17.98 9.82 10.16
CA VAL A 174 -16.51 9.97 10.15
C VAL A 174 -15.91 9.07 9.10
N LEU A 175 -15.20 9.65 8.14
CA LEU A 175 -14.64 8.94 6.99
C LEU A 175 -13.15 8.61 7.17
N PHE A 176 -12.36 9.56 7.65
CA PHE A 176 -10.92 9.47 7.84
C PHE A 176 -10.42 10.60 8.74
N ASN A 177 -9.16 10.53 9.16
CA ASN A 177 -8.48 11.58 9.93
C ASN A 177 -7.29 12.17 9.16
N ASP A 178 -6.67 13.23 9.71
CA ASP A 178 -5.56 13.95 9.07
C ASP A 178 -4.28 13.12 8.91
N ASN A 179 -4.04 12.11 9.74
CA ASN A 179 -2.89 11.20 9.59
C ASN A 179 -3.02 10.28 8.38
N GLU A 180 -4.24 10.08 7.88
CA GLU A 180 -4.57 9.19 6.77
C GLU A 180 -4.56 9.92 5.40
N ILE A 181 -4.27 11.23 5.42
CA ILE A 181 -4.18 12.04 4.21
C ILE A 181 -2.80 11.87 3.58
N ILE A 182 -2.78 11.51 2.30
CA ILE A 182 -1.57 11.50 1.50
C ILE A 182 -1.27 12.93 1.05
N LYS A 183 -0.26 13.53 1.70
CA LYS A 183 0.19 14.88 1.38
C LYS A 183 0.87 14.90 0.02
N HIS A 184 0.63 15.94 -0.75
CA HIS A 184 1.29 16.16 -2.03
C HIS A 184 1.57 17.66 -2.24
N ASP A 185 2.69 17.95 -2.89
CA ASP A 185 3.08 19.32 -3.20
C ASP A 185 2.40 19.80 -4.48
N PHE A 186 2.05 21.09 -4.50
CA PHE A 186 1.54 21.73 -5.69
C PHE A 186 2.62 21.77 -6.77
N LYS A 187 2.45 20.98 -7.83
CA LYS A 187 3.19 21.25 -9.06
C LYS A 187 2.52 22.42 -9.76
N ILE A 188 3.13 23.58 -9.64
CA ILE A 188 2.70 24.77 -10.41
C ILE A 188 2.87 24.42 -11.89
N SER A 189 1.84 23.85 -12.50
CA SER A 189 1.80 23.76 -13.95
C SER A 189 1.59 25.18 -14.45
N LYS A 190 2.50 25.70 -15.30
CA LYS A 190 2.49 27.03 -15.89
C LYS A 190 1.21 27.38 -16.69
N ILE A 191 0.22 26.50 -16.71
CA ILE A 191 -0.93 26.55 -17.64
C ILE A 191 -2.21 27.10 -17.01
N LYS A 192 -2.35 27.23 -15.68
CA LYS A 192 -3.59 27.75 -15.07
C LYS A 192 -3.34 28.81 -14.01
N LYS A 193 -3.20 30.06 -14.47
CA LYS A 193 -3.07 31.26 -13.60
C LYS A 193 -4.34 31.65 -12.82
N ASN A 194 -5.48 30.93 -12.94
CA ASN A 194 -6.79 31.42 -12.48
C ASN A 194 -7.50 30.58 -11.41
N TYR A 195 -6.86 29.58 -10.81
CA TYR A 195 -7.48 28.86 -9.69
C TYR A 195 -6.64 29.08 -8.43
N GLY A 196 -7.31 29.48 -7.35
CA GLY A 196 -6.70 29.77 -6.06
C GLY A 196 -5.78 28.65 -5.55
N ASN A 197 -4.86 28.99 -4.66
CA ASN A 197 -3.72 28.19 -4.17
C ASN A 197 -4.07 26.89 -3.41
N SER A 198 -5.25 26.30 -3.57
CA SER A 198 -5.65 25.05 -2.87
C SER A 198 -6.12 23.96 -3.83
N CYS A 199 -5.56 22.76 -3.64
CA CYS A 199 -6.05 21.58 -4.34
C CYS A 199 -7.43 21.17 -3.79
N THR A 200 -8.39 20.92 -4.68
CA THR A 200 -9.74 20.45 -4.31
C THR A 200 -9.83 18.95 -4.08
N SER A 201 -8.72 18.24 -4.22
CA SER A 201 -8.65 16.79 -4.09
C SER A 201 -7.89 16.38 -2.82
N ILE A 202 -8.52 15.52 -2.02
CA ILE A 202 -7.90 14.89 -0.86
C ILE A 202 -7.63 13.44 -1.23
N PHE A 203 -6.36 13.04 -1.24
CA PHE A 203 -5.97 11.64 -1.38
C PHE A 203 -5.83 11.02 -0.01
N ILE A 204 -6.43 9.84 0.16
CA ILE A 204 -6.37 9.07 1.40
C ILE A 204 -5.79 7.68 1.16
N GLU A 205 -5.30 7.06 2.21
CA GLU A 205 -4.98 5.63 2.20
C GLU A 205 -6.27 4.81 2.00
N LYS A 206 -6.15 3.60 1.42
CA LYS A 206 -7.31 2.72 1.25
C LYS A 206 -7.90 2.37 2.61
N LYS A 207 -9.20 2.59 2.77
CA LYS A 207 -9.96 2.25 3.98
C LYS A 207 -10.75 0.95 3.79
N GLU A 208 -11.11 0.30 4.90
CA GLU A 208 -11.87 -0.95 4.88
C GLU A 208 -13.23 -0.79 4.17
N TRP A 209 -13.89 0.35 4.34
CA TRP A 209 -15.18 0.64 3.70
C TRP A 209 -15.09 0.89 2.18
N ILE A 210 -13.87 0.95 1.61
CA ILE A 210 -13.67 1.13 0.18
C ILE A 210 -13.62 -0.23 -0.52
N LEU A 211 -14.76 -0.61 -1.09
CA LEU A 211 -14.88 -1.86 -1.85
C LEU A 211 -14.28 -1.68 -3.25
N THR A 212 -13.30 -2.50 -3.59
CA THR A 212 -12.57 -2.41 -4.87
C THR A 212 -12.67 -3.70 -5.69
N GLU A 213 -13.71 -4.50 -5.46
CA GLU A 213 -13.92 -5.82 -6.04
C GLU A 213 -13.53 -5.91 -7.51
N ASN A 214 -12.50 -6.68 -7.84
CA ASN A 214 -12.03 -7.04 -9.18
C ASN A 214 -12.04 -5.92 -10.25
N LYS A 215 -12.16 -4.66 -9.83
CA LYS A 215 -12.21 -3.47 -10.70
C LYS A 215 -10.89 -2.70 -10.63
N MET A 216 -10.54 -2.02 -11.71
CA MET A 216 -9.35 -1.17 -11.77
C MET A 216 -9.62 0.27 -11.32
N LYS A 217 -10.86 0.70 -11.35
CA LYS A 217 -11.34 2.05 -10.95
C LYS A 217 -12.81 2.00 -10.54
N GLY A 218 -13.23 2.99 -9.75
CA GLY A 218 -14.62 3.08 -9.31
C GLY A 218 -14.93 4.38 -8.59
N VAL A 219 -16.13 4.44 -8.02
CA VAL A 219 -16.65 5.57 -7.25
C VAL A 219 -16.44 5.30 -5.77
N LEU A 220 -16.17 6.35 -4.99
CA LEU A 220 -16.17 6.33 -3.53
C LEU A 220 -17.50 6.90 -3.05
N ASN A 221 -18.30 6.07 -2.40
CA ASN A 221 -19.55 6.49 -1.77
C ASN A 221 -19.39 6.54 -0.25
N CYS A 222 -20.23 7.31 0.41
CA CYS A 222 -20.31 7.33 1.86
C CYS A 222 -20.66 5.92 2.39
N PRO A 223 -19.91 5.38 3.37
CA PRO A 223 -20.17 4.05 3.92
C PRO A 223 -21.44 3.97 4.77
N ASN A 224 -22.01 5.10 5.16
CA ASN A 224 -23.31 5.13 5.83
C ASN A 224 -24.40 4.69 4.84
N VAL A 225 -25.02 3.55 5.11
CA VAL A 225 -26.03 2.90 4.24
C VAL A 225 -27.19 3.85 3.94
N ASN A 226 -27.60 4.69 4.88
CA ASN A 226 -28.69 5.64 4.73
C ASN A 226 -28.29 6.92 3.95
N CYS A 227 -26.99 7.09 3.66
CA CYS A 227 -26.48 8.27 2.97
C CYS A 227 -26.02 7.94 1.53
N ASN A 228 -25.10 7.01 1.41
CA ASN A 228 -24.52 6.51 0.14
C ASN A 228 -24.16 7.58 -0.92
N ILE A 229 -23.98 8.86 -0.49
CA ILE A 229 -23.66 9.94 -1.40
C ILE A 229 -22.26 9.74 -1.99
N LYS A 230 -22.07 10.14 -3.24
CA LYS A 230 -20.75 10.10 -3.90
C LYS A 230 -19.79 11.07 -3.24
N LEU A 231 -18.69 10.56 -2.69
CA LEU A 231 -17.61 11.35 -2.07
C LEU A 231 -16.48 11.64 -3.06
N GLY A 232 -16.21 10.71 -3.97
CA GLY A 232 -15.09 10.82 -4.88
C GLY A 232 -14.95 9.63 -5.83
N LYS A 233 -13.71 9.27 -6.15
CA LYS A 233 -13.38 8.17 -7.06
C LYS A 233 -12.06 7.51 -6.66
N TRP A 234 -11.86 6.28 -7.09
CA TRP A 234 -10.61 5.57 -6.89
C TRP A 234 -10.11 4.92 -8.18
N SER A 235 -8.80 4.70 -8.26
CA SER A 235 -8.16 3.98 -9.38
C SER A 235 -6.86 3.35 -8.93
N TRP A 236 -6.63 2.12 -9.31
CA TRP A 236 -5.33 1.44 -9.12
C TRP A 236 -4.26 1.99 -10.06
N THR A 237 -4.65 2.49 -11.23
CA THR A 237 -3.72 3.07 -12.22
C THR A 237 -3.42 4.55 -11.98
N GLY A 238 -4.08 5.15 -10.99
CA GLY A 238 -3.84 6.53 -10.56
C GLY A 238 -4.91 7.51 -11.01
N ILE A 239 -4.89 8.66 -10.36
CA ILE A 239 -5.75 9.82 -10.63
C ILE A 239 -4.91 11.09 -10.51
N CYS A 240 -5.00 11.97 -11.52
CA CYS A 240 -4.49 13.34 -11.42
C CYS A 240 -5.47 14.21 -10.64
N CYS A 241 -4.96 14.97 -9.67
CA CYS A 241 -5.74 16.00 -8.99
C CYS A 241 -5.80 17.30 -9.80
N SER A 242 -6.58 18.27 -9.28
CA SER A 242 -6.71 19.60 -9.90
C SER A 242 -5.40 20.40 -9.98
N CYS A 243 -4.41 20.09 -9.12
CA CYS A 243 -3.09 20.73 -9.14
C CYS A 243 -2.07 20.04 -10.06
N GLY A 244 -2.47 18.98 -10.79
CA GLY A 244 -1.60 18.24 -11.70
C GLY A 244 -0.77 17.14 -11.06
N TYR A 245 -0.89 16.90 -9.74
CA TYR A 245 -0.21 15.80 -9.08
C TYR A 245 -0.91 14.47 -9.41
N LEU A 246 -0.13 13.45 -9.79
CA LEU A 246 -0.60 12.09 -10.05
C LEU A 246 -0.35 11.20 -8.82
N GLN A 247 -1.42 10.71 -8.20
CA GLN A 247 -1.35 9.71 -7.12
C GLN A 247 -1.63 8.32 -7.67
N ILE A 248 -0.81 7.32 -7.30
CA ILE A 248 -0.96 5.90 -7.67
C ILE A 248 -0.60 5.00 -6.47
N PRO A 249 -1.44 4.08 -6.02
CA PRO A 249 -2.89 4.03 -6.31
C PRO A 249 -3.59 5.28 -5.77
N ALA A 250 -4.78 5.60 -6.27
CA ALA A 250 -5.49 6.79 -5.86
C ALA A 250 -6.87 6.47 -5.27
N PHE A 251 -7.11 6.95 -4.06
CA PHE A 251 -8.42 7.04 -3.41
C PHE A 251 -8.68 8.51 -3.14
N MET A 252 -9.36 9.15 -4.08
CA MET A 252 -9.52 10.61 -4.11
C MET A 252 -10.91 11.00 -3.65
N ILE A 253 -10.97 11.84 -2.64
CA ILE A 253 -12.19 12.45 -2.12
C ILE A 253 -12.19 13.93 -2.53
N ASN A 254 -13.35 14.42 -2.96
CA ASN A 254 -13.52 15.83 -3.24
C ASN A 254 -13.64 16.61 -1.92
N SER A 255 -12.84 17.65 -1.74
CA SER A 255 -12.87 18.46 -0.50
C SER A 255 -14.21 19.10 -0.23
N SER A 256 -15.01 19.36 -1.27
CA SER A 256 -16.38 19.91 -1.16
C SER A 256 -17.39 18.96 -0.50
N ASN A 257 -17.09 17.65 -0.44
CA ASN A 257 -18.01 16.62 0.05
C ASN A 257 -17.72 16.22 1.52
N VAL A 258 -16.72 16.83 2.15
CA VAL A 258 -16.32 16.53 3.52
C VAL A 258 -16.14 17.82 4.33
N ASP A 259 -16.44 17.71 5.63
CA ASP A 259 -16.17 18.75 6.62
C ASP A 259 -15.06 18.32 7.57
N ARG A 260 -14.19 19.27 7.90
CA ARG A 260 -13.06 19.09 8.82
C ARG A 260 -13.49 19.47 10.23
N MET A 261 -13.36 18.55 11.18
CA MET A 261 -13.71 18.75 12.59
C MET A 261 -12.50 18.52 13.49
N ASN A 262 -12.26 19.43 14.43
CA ASN A 262 -11.20 19.28 15.43
C ASN A 262 -11.63 18.29 16.51
N ILE A 263 -10.78 17.29 16.81
CA ILE A 263 -11.05 16.23 17.78
C ILE A 263 -11.10 16.78 19.21
N SER A 264 -10.26 17.78 19.53
CA SER A 264 -10.15 18.37 20.87
C SER A 264 -11.38 19.20 21.26
N LYS A 265 -12.21 19.63 20.31
CA LYS A 265 -13.44 20.39 20.57
C LYS A 265 -14.69 19.54 20.80
N THR A 266 -14.60 18.23 20.57
CA THR A 266 -15.68 17.29 20.84
C THR A 266 -15.40 16.61 22.19
N GLY A 267 -15.69 17.31 23.30
CA GLY A 267 -15.71 16.70 24.62
C GLY A 267 -16.66 15.50 24.63
N ASN A 268 -16.14 14.37 25.12
CA ASN A 268 -16.81 13.14 25.51
C ASN A 268 -18.35 13.10 25.35
N LYS A 269 -18.84 12.57 24.23
CA LYS A 269 -20.12 11.87 24.12
C LYS A 269 -20.24 11.23 22.73
N PHE A 270 -19.65 10.05 22.52
CA PHE A 270 -20.11 9.14 21.47
C PHE A 270 -19.87 7.70 21.90
N THR A 271 -20.93 7.04 22.30
CA THR A 271 -21.05 5.58 22.34
C THR A 271 -20.98 5.04 20.92
N PHE A 272 -20.01 4.16 20.66
CA PHE A 272 -19.99 3.32 19.46
C PHE A 272 -21.17 2.35 19.54
N ILE A 273 -22.15 2.50 18.67
CA ILE A 273 -23.11 1.44 18.38
C ILE A 273 -22.48 0.64 17.25
N ALA A 274 -21.95 -0.53 17.56
CA ALA A 274 -21.57 -1.51 16.55
C ALA A 274 -22.84 -1.95 15.81
N PRO A 275 -22.84 -2.04 14.46
CA PRO A 275 -23.95 -2.62 13.75
C PRO A 275 -24.00 -4.12 14.08
N HIS A 276 -25.09 -4.55 14.74
CA HIS A 276 -25.44 -5.97 14.81
C HIS A 276 -25.75 -6.46 13.40
N PHE A 277 -24.95 -7.40 12.93
CA PHE A 277 -25.33 -8.21 11.76
C PHE A 277 -26.40 -9.20 12.22
N LEU A 278 -27.60 -9.12 11.64
CA LEU A 278 -28.55 -10.19 11.53
C LEU A 278 -28.26 -10.99 10.25
#